data_dfd5086e390f136c4afa5cdd5e36114e
#
_entry.id   dfd5086e390f136c4afa5cdd5e36114e
#
_cell.length_a   1.000
_cell.length_b   1.000
_cell.length_c   1.000
_cell.angle_alpha   90.00
_cell.angle_beta   90.00
_cell.angle_gamma   90.00
#
_symmetry.space_group_name_H-M   'P 1'
#
loop_
_entity.id
_entity.type
_entity.pdbx_description
1 polymer ?
#
loop_
_entity_poly.entity_id
_entity_poly.type
_entity_poly.pdbx_seq_one_letter_code
_entity_poly.pdbx_strand_id
1 'polypeptide(L)'
;MAFAETYETGQENIKIVKFSQRKNYYLYVYDGVTRKVGYASLGSANLDECKKGWLKTYADYIKRGGSITHVKKTAIIPKLKEYIDYQYERAARGEIKERSARTYWERVRNRIIPYVEHKKIKVIQELDRKIFKDYHQYWLKEGKDGTTTNDAITTFNHFLDWLIDEDILDAGKKPVLKKHRIVKDFRVEKNPAFTGKDWAKFKEYLYAYEIGDEQYENEADWVEKKWYRRLFVCWVLYQFFSGNRPHETTGLTFGDVTTQEYTLPNGKKSLRGIQYIGRDTKTGTRTSVINGHCITRIINHINGGGHPKSGKYITNDETPLFLNPHTGKSIHSETYRWHFKNVLKLSGLDKKGYTPYSLRSTHITYMLLRGTDVYDVSRNLGNSPEIIRRHYDGIENIMKSDELLKLNKNYYMVDERLVDLKNT
;
A
#
# COMPACT_ATOMS: atom_id res chain seq x y z
N MET A 1 9.96 -26.51 45.36
CA MET A 1 8.75 -27.24 45.82
C MET A 1 9.23 -28.59 46.32
N ALA A 2 8.88 -28.97 47.53
CA ALA A 2 9.26 -30.27 48.10
C ALA A 2 8.33 -31.37 47.59
N PHE A 3 8.90 -32.54 47.31
CA PHE A 3 8.10 -33.72 47.02
C PHE A 3 7.54 -34.32 48.32
N ALA A 4 6.26 -34.65 48.34
CA ALA A 4 5.65 -35.39 49.43
C ALA A 4 5.94 -36.88 49.29
N GLU A 5 5.98 -37.38 48.07
CA GLU A 5 6.23 -38.78 47.74
C GLU A 5 7.07 -38.89 46.47
N THR A 6 7.92 -39.93 46.39
CA THR A 6 8.73 -40.19 45.18
C THR A 6 8.81 -41.72 44.99
N TYR A 7 8.59 -42.17 43.74
CA TYR A 7 8.62 -43.58 43.35
C TYR A 7 9.46 -43.77 42.12
N GLU A 8 10.33 -44.78 42.15
CA GLU A 8 11.18 -45.13 41.02
C GLU A 8 10.35 -45.82 39.94
N THR A 9 10.65 -45.52 38.67
CA THR A 9 9.98 -46.14 37.53
C THR A 9 10.73 -47.37 36.99
N GLY A 10 11.93 -47.63 37.49
CA GLY A 10 12.85 -48.60 36.93
C GLY A 10 13.68 -48.11 35.77
N GLN A 11 13.46 -46.89 35.29
CA GLN A 11 14.29 -46.21 34.31
C GLN A 11 15.11 -45.11 34.97
N GLU A 12 16.41 -45.03 34.61
CA GLU A 12 17.30 -44.00 35.09
C GLU A 12 16.78 -42.61 34.75
N ASN A 13 16.85 -41.71 35.69
CA ASN A 13 16.43 -40.31 35.54
C ASN A 13 14.91 -40.07 35.39
N ILE A 14 14.06 -41.10 35.58
CA ILE A 14 12.59 -40.96 35.49
C ILE A 14 11.95 -41.45 36.79
N LYS A 15 11.17 -40.58 37.44
CA LYS A 15 10.49 -40.88 38.70
C LYS A 15 9.01 -40.45 38.67
N ILE A 16 8.17 -41.10 39.42
CA ILE A 16 6.81 -40.63 39.73
C ILE A 16 6.89 -39.84 41.03
N VAL A 17 6.47 -38.59 41.04
CA VAL A 17 6.53 -37.70 42.19
C VAL A 17 5.16 -37.09 42.52
N LYS A 18 4.94 -36.82 43.79
CA LYS A 18 3.77 -36.09 44.27
C LYS A 18 4.21 -34.84 45.00
N PHE A 19 3.68 -33.70 44.62
CA PHE A 19 3.95 -32.45 45.32
C PHE A 19 2.98 -32.31 46.52
N SER A 20 3.49 -31.78 47.63
CA SER A 20 2.72 -31.61 48.87
C SER A 20 1.42 -30.78 48.69
N GLN A 21 1.40 -29.87 47.69
CA GLN A 21 0.29 -28.97 47.42
C GLN A 21 -0.55 -29.39 46.20
N ARG A 22 -0.36 -30.59 45.62
CA ARG A 22 -1.04 -31.02 44.41
C ARG A 22 -1.75 -32.37 44.60
N LYS A 23 -2.94 -32.47 44.01
CA LYS A 23 -3.78 -33.67 44.12
C LYS A 23 -3.20 -34.86 43.34
N ASN A 24 -2.69 -34.61 42.12
CA ASN A 24 -2.25 -35.67 41.20
C ASN A 24 -0.77 -35.95 41.32
N TYR A 25 -0.35 -37.13 40.86
CA TYR A 25 1.02 -37.51 40.65
C TYR A 25 1.57 -36.92 39.32
N TYR A 26 2.88 -36.75 39.29
CA TYR A 26 3.61 -36.22 38.16
C TYR A 26 4.77 -37.13 37.79
N LEU A 27 5.03 -37.22 36.48
CA LEU A 27 6.27 -37.79 35.96
C LEU A 27 7.41 -36.74 36.13
N TYR A 28 8.49 -37.10 36.81
CA TYR A 28 9.73 -36.34 36.88
C TYR A 28 10.71 -36.94 35.86
N VAL A 29 11.27 -36.14 35.01
CA VAL A 29 12.27 -36.55 34.03
C VAL A 29 13.46 -35.62 34.13
N TYR A 30 14.62 -36.17 34.42
CA TYR A 30 15.87 -35.43 34.42
C TYR A 30 16.62 -35.64 33.11
N ASP A 31 16.90 -34.57 32.40
CA ASP A 31 17.74 -34.59 31.21
C ASP A 31 19.19 -34.37 31.60
N GLY A 32 20.00 -35.43 31.52
CA GLY A 32 21.43 -35.41 31.87
C GLY A 32 22.27 -34.55 30.94
N VAL A 33 21.80 -34.27 29.69
CA VAL A 33 22.51 -33.45 28.71
C VAL A 33 22.30 -31.96 29.00
N THR A 34 21.04 -31.55 29.11
CA THR A 34 20.72 -30.14 29.39
C THR A 34 20.72 -29.79 30.87
N ARG A 35 20.89 -30.78 31.75
CA ARG A 35 20.82 -30.66 33.22
C ARG A 35 19.49 -30.03 33.70
N LYS A 36 18.43 -30.17 32.93
CA LYS A 36 17.08 -29.63 33.25
C LYS A 36 16.16 -30.74 33.72
N VAL A 37 15.19 -30.34 34.55
CA VAL A 37 14.15 -31.23 35.06
C VAL A 37 12.83 -30.85 34.40
N GLY A 38 12.15 -31.86 33.85
CA GLY A 38 10.78 -31.72 33.33
C GLY A 38 9.76 -32.45 34.22
N TYR A 39 8.52 -31.96 34.23
CA TYR A 39 7.42 -32.59 34.96
C TYR A 39 6.24 -32.77 34.05
N ALA A 40 5.56 -33.95 34.08
CA ALA A 40 4.28 -34.20 33.41
C ALA A 40 3.22 -34.65 34.39
N SER A 41 2.03 -34.08 34.33
CA SER A 41 0.90 -34.60 35.11
C SER A 41 0.53 -35.98 34.59
N LEU A 42 0.39 -36.95 35.51
CA LEU A 42 -0.10 -38.29 35.22
C LEU A 42 -1.64 -38.36 35.23
N GLY A 43 -2.29 -37.23 35.54
CA GLY A 43 -3.74 -37.08 35.47
C GLY A 43 -4.55 -37.78 36.59
N SER A 44 -3.88 -38.55 37.44
CA SER A 44 -4.50 -39.33 38.51
C SER A 44 -3.88 -39.06 39.88
N ALA A 45 -4.70 -39.16 40.90
CA ALA A 45 -4.28 -39.18 42.32
C ALA A 45 -4.03 -40.61 42.85
N ASN A 46 -4.31 -41.63 42.02
CA ASN A 46 -4.06 -43.03 42.33
C ASN A 46 -2.69 -43.47 41.81
N LEU A 47 -1.81 -43.91 42.71
CA LEU A 47 -0.48 -44.31 42.40
C LEU A 47 -0.38 -45.51 41.46
N ASP A 48 -1.26 -46.50 41.62
CA ASP A 48 -1.23 -47.72 40.81
C ASP A 48 -1.64 -47.46 39.37
N GLU A 49 -2.59 -46.54 39.17
CA GLU A 49 -2.91 -46.05 37.81
C GLU A 49 -1.73 -45.31 37.20
N CYS A 50 -1.05 -44.48 37.98
CA CYS A 50 0.13 -43.74 37.54
C CYS A 50 1.28 -44.68 37.19
N LYS A 51 1.53 -45.74 38.00
CA LYS A 51 2.53 -46.76 37.70
C LYS A 51 2.22 -47.55 36.43
N LYS A 52 0.96 -47.77 36.10
CA LYS A 52 0.56 -48.46 34.84
C LYS A 52 0.60 -47.54 33.63
N GLY A 53 0.34 -46.23 33.79
CA GLY A 53 0.15 -45.27 32.71
C GLY A 53 1.32 -44.39 32.39
N TRP A 54 2.40 -44.38 33.19
CA TRP A 54 3.49 -43.41 33.02
C TRP A 54 4.27 -43.52 31.68
N LEU A 55 4.40 -44.73 31.12
CA LEU A 55 5.04 -44.94 29.83
C LEU A 55 4.39 -44.16 28.68
N LYS A 56 3.04 -44.11 28.70
CA LYS A 56 2.27 -43.34 27.72
C LYS A 56 2.56 -41.85 27.90
N THR A 57 2.58 -41.37 29.12
CA THR A 57 2.89 -39.95 29.42
C THR A 57 4.33 -39.62 29.06
N TYR A 58 5.28 -40.56 29.25
CA TYR A 58 6.67 -40.39 28.83
C TYR A 58 6.82 -40.39 27.30
N ALA A 59 6.13 -41.27 26.59
CA ALA A 59 6.13 -41.27 25.12
C ALA A 59 5.57 -39.94 24.54
N ASP A 60 4.50 -39.41 25.16
CA ASP A 60 3.95 -38.11 24.79
C ASP A 60 4.91 -36.96 25.16
N TYR A 61 5.67 -37.09 26.25
CA TYR A 61 6.73 -36.17 26.64
C TYR A 61 7.84 -36.11 25.60
N ILE A 62 8.33 -37.25 25.20
CA ILE A 62 9.40 -37.34 24.16
C ILE A 62 8.91 -36.82 22.81
N LYS A 63 7.68 -37.18 22.38
CA LYS A 63 7.08 -36.66 21.14
C LYS A 63 6.96 -35.12 21.12
N ARG A 64 6.88 -34.51 22.29
CA ARG A 64 6.83 -33.06 22.47
C ARG A 64 8.21 -32.43 22.64
N GLY A 65 9.28 -33.13 22.33
CA GLY A 65 10.65 -32.63 22.38
C GLY A 65 11.23 -32.51 23.80
N GLY A 66 10.77 -33.35 24.75
CA GLY A 66 11.30 -33.36 26.12
C GLY A 66 10.93 -32.15 26.98
N SER A 67 10.09 -31.27 26.47
CA SER A 67 9.67 -30.05 27.16
C SER A 67 8.23 -30.19 27.64
N ILE A 68 8.05 -30.50 28.92
CA ILE A 68 6.82 -30.12 29.60
C ILE A 68 7.05 -28.77 30.30
N THR A 69 7.51 -27.86 29.59
CA THR A 69 7.09 -26.51 29.83
C THR A 69 5.59 -26.51 29.46
N HIS A 70 4.73 -26.14 30.38
CA HIS A 70 3.45 -25.55 30.00
C HIS A 70 3.81 -24.57 28.89
N VAL A 71 3.52 -24.92 27.63
CA VAL A 71 3.66 -23.96 26.54
C VAL A 71 2.80 -22.81 27.02
N LYS A 72 3.44 -21.72 27.42
CA LYS A 72 2.75 -20.58 28.03
C LYS A 72 1.73 -20.16 26.99
N LYS A 73 0.46 -20.53 27.25
CA LYS A 73 -0.61 -20.26 26.30
C LYS A 73 -0.67 -18.76 26.09
N THR A 74 -0.12 -18.30 25.00
CA THR A 74 0.01 -16.88 24.70
C THR A 74 -1.20 -16.46 23.89
N ALA A 75 -2.01 -15.56 24.42
CA ALA A 75 -3.20 -15.07 23.75
C ALA A 75 -2.81 -14.34 22.44
N ILE A 76 -3.46 -14.69 21.33
CA ILE A 76 -3.08 -14.17 19.99
C ILE A 76 -3.45 -12.70 19.81
N ILE A 77 -4.65 -12.27 20.25
CA ILE A 77 -5.12 -10.89 20.02
C ILE A 77 -4.25 -9.85 20.76
N PRO A 78 -3.89 -10.03 22.05
CA PRO A 78 -2.93 -9.15 22.70
C PRO A 78 -1.59 -9.08 21.97
N LYS A 79 -1.07 -10.19 21.48
CA LYS A 79 0.20 -10.21 20.73
C LYS A 79 0.09 -9.54 19.37
N LEU A 80 -1.04 -9.62 18.69
CA LEU A 80 -1.29 -8.83 17.47
C LEU A 80 -1.29 -7.33 17.76
N LYS A 81 -1.77 -6.89 18.92
CA LYS A 81 -1.70 -5.48 19.35
C LYS A 81 -0.26 -5.05 19.66
N GLU A 82 0.47 -5.84 20.44
CA GLU A 82 1.91 -5.60 20.71
C GLU A 82 2.72 -5.53 19.42
N TYR A 83 2.43 -6.38 18.43
CA TYR A 83 3.08 -6.31 17.12
C TYR A 83 2.78 -5.00 16.38
N ILE A 84 1.57 -4.44 16.52
CA ILE A 84 1.24 -3.14 15.96
C ILE A 84 2.07 -2.05 16.64
N ASP A 85 2.16 -2.07 17.96
CA ASP A 85 2.94 -1.11 18.75
C ASP A 85 4.42 -1.18 18.34
N TYR A 86 4.96 -2.38 18.19
CA TYR A 86 6.30 -2.61 17.64
C TYR A 86 6.51 -1.98 16.24
N GLN A 87 5.51 -2.06 15.33
CA GLN A 87 5.62 -1.41 14.02
C GLN A 87 5.64 0.13 14.12
N TYR A 88 4.90 0.72 15.07
CA TYR A 88 4.97 2.15 15.33
C TYR A 88 6.31 2.57 15.97
N GLU A 89 6.87 1.77 16.85
CA GLU A 89 8.23 1.99 17.39
C GLU A 89 9.28 1.95 16.28
N ARG A 90 9.19 1.00 15.34
CA ARG A 90 10.05 0.96 14.16
C ARG A 90 9.93 2.22 13.31
N ALA A 91 8.73 2.76 13.18
CA ALA A 91 8.51 4.01 12.48
C ALA A 91 9.14 5.20 13.24
N ALA A 92 9.01 5.25 14.57
CA ALA A 92 9.63 6.27 15.41
C ALA A 92 11.18 6.23 15.34
N ARG A 93 11.78 5.02 15.18
CA ARG A 93 13.22 4.86 14.96
C ARG A 93 13.66 5.13 13.51
N GLY A 94 12.71 5.45 12.59
CA GLY A 94 13.01 5.72 11.17
C GLY A 94 13.29 4.47 10.31
N GLU A 95 13.09 3.26 10.83
CA GLU A 95 13.29 2.00 10.08
C GLU A 95 12.23 1.79 8.99
N ILE A 96 11.03 2.26 9.24
CA ILE A 96 9.91 2.24 8.28
C ILE A 96 9.19 3.59 8.31
N LYS A 97 8.44 3.90 7.25
CA LYS A 97 7.60 5.10 7.25
C LYS A 97 6.38 4.90 8.16
N GLU A 98 5.93 5.94 8.85
CA GLU A 98 4.71 5.91 9.69
C GLU A 98 3.49 5.39 8.92
N ARG A 99 3.35 5.75 7.65
CA ARG A 99 2.30 5.21 6.76
C ARG A 99 2.36 3.68 6.62
N SER A 100 3.56 3.09 6.68
CA SER A 100 3.71 1.62 6.65
C SER A 100 3.21 1.01 7.95
N ALA A 101 3.55 1.58 9.11
CA ALA A 101 3.04 1.13 10.41
C ALA A 101 1.50 1.21 10.44
N ARG A 102 0.92 2.31 9.96
CA ARG A 102 -0.53 2.45 9.81
C ARG A 102 -1.14 1.36 8.92
N THR A 103 -0.47 1.00 7.82
CA THR A 103 -0.93 -0.08 6.93
C THR A 103 -0.93 -1.44 7.65
N TYR A 104 0.09 -1.74 8.48
CA TYR A 104 0.10 -2.93 9.34
C TYR A 104 -1.09 -2.93 10.30
N TRP A 105 -1.33 -1.81 10.98
CA TRP A 105 -2.47 -1.64 11.87
C TRP A 105 -3.82 -1.89 11.17
N GLU A 106 -4.05 -1.27 10.00
CA GLU A 106 -5.28 -1.43 9.21
C GLU A 106 -5.50 -2.89 8.79
N ARG A 107 -4.45 -3.59 8.36
CA ARG A 107 -4.54 -5.00 7.95
C ARG A 107 -4.79 -5.91 9.15
N VAL A 108 -4.10 -5.70 10.25
CA VAL A 108 -4.33 -6.49 11.48
C VAL A 108 -5.74 -6.28 11.98
N ARG A 109 -6.17 -5.03 12.16
CA ARG A 109 -7.49 -4.69 12.69
C ARG A 109 -8.63 -5.18 11.79
N ASN A 110 -8.53 -4.95 10.48
CA ASN A 110 -9.66 -5.12 9.59
C ASN A 110 -9.66 -6.47 8.85
N ARG A 111 -8.59 -7.26 8.95
CA ARG A 111 -8.44 -8.52 8.19
C ARG A 111 -7.98 -9.71 9.03
N ILE A 112 -7.04 -9.50 9.95
CA ILE A 112 -6.46 -10.60 10.71
C ILE A 112 -7.30 -10.88 11.94
N ILE A 113 -7.56 -9.89 12.79
CA ILE A 113 -8.35 -10.06 14.02
C ILE A 113 -9.74 -10.63 13.72
N PRO A 114 -10.57 -10.08 12.80
CA PRO A 114 -11.89 -10.63 12.52
C PRO A 114 -11.88 -12.09 12.08
N TYR A 115 -10.86 -12.49 11.31
CA TYR A 115 -10.71 -13.88 10.89
C TYR A 115 -10.30 -14.79 12.04
N VAL A 116 -9.36 -14.37 12.89
CA VAL A 116 -8.93 -15.09 14.10
C VAL A 116 -10.12 -15.31 15.04
N GLU A 117 -10.95 -14.29 15.22
CA GLU A 117 -12.18 -14.37 16.03
C GLU A 117 -13.21 -15.31 15.39
N HIS A 118 -13.46 -15.22 14.08
CA HIS A 118 -14.33 -16.12 13.34
C HIS A 118 -13.90 -17.59 13.50
N LYS A 119 -12.60 -17.86 13.46
CA LYS A 119 -12.04 -19.20 13.67
C LYS A 119 -11.93 -19.59 15.14
N LYS A 120 -12.28 -18.70 16.06
CA LYS A 120 -12.22 -18.92 17.53
C LYS A 120 -10.81 -19.29 18.02
N ILE A 121 -9.75 -18.79 17.33
CA ILE A 121 -8.37 -19.00 17.74
C ILE A 121 -8.07 -18.11 18.93
N LYS A 122 -7.75 -18.72 20.07
CA LYS A 122 -7.50 -17.98 21.32
C LYS A 122 -6.02 -17.79 21.61
N VAL A 123 -5.20 -18.76 21.24
CA VAL A 123 -3.78 -18.79 21.60
C VAL A 123 -2.90 -19.08 20.38
N ILE A 124 -1.67 -18.59 20.41
CA ILE A 124 -0.68 -18.74 19.31
C ILE A 124 -0.39 -20.21 19.00
N GLN A 125 -0.43 -21.06 20.02
CA GLN A 125 -0.19 -22.49 19.90
C GLN A 125 -1.25 -23.26 19.10
N GLU A 126 -2.41 -22.63 18.85
CA GLU A 126 -3.47 -23.17 17.99
C GLU A 126 -3.27 -22.82 16.51
N LEU A 127 -2.26 -21.99 16.19
CA LEU A 127 -1.97 -21.62 14.81
C LEU A 127 -1.45 -22.82 14.02
N ASP A 128 -2.22 -23.27 13.04
CA ASP A 128 -1.91 -24.36 12.12
C ASP A 128 -2.17 -23.90 10.66
N ARG A 129 -1.48 -24.51 9.71
CA ARG A 129 -1.71 -24.32 8.27
C ARG A 129 -3.15 -24.57 7.85
N LYS A 130 -3.82 -25.53 8.50
CA LYS A 130 -5.20 -25.90 8.17
C LYS A 130 -6.20 -24.79 8.52
N ILE A 131 -5.94 -24.03 9.59
CA ILE A 131 -6.81 -22.95 10.05
C ILE A 131 -6.93 -21.85 8.99
N PHE A 132 -5.84 -21.56 8.26
CA PHE A 132 -5.80 -20.51 7.25
C PHE A 132 -6.13 -21.02 5.83
N LYS A 133 -6.50 -22.27 5.65
CA LYS A 133 -6.79 -22.87 4.33
C LYS A 133 -7.92 -22.14 3.60
N ASP A 134 -8.93 -21.70 4.32
CA ASP A 134 -10.11 -21.00 3.78
C ASP A 134 -10.07 -19.47 3.96
N TYR A 135 -8.95 -18.90 4.44
CA TYR A 135 -8.78 -17.45 4.67
C TYR A 135 -9.17 -16.63 3.46
N HIS A 136 -8.74 -17.05 2.28
CA HIS A 136 -9.02 -16.34 1.05
C HIS A 136 -10.50 -16.40 0.67
N GLN A 137 -11.12 -17.59 0.77
CA GLN A 137 -12.54 -17.77 0.49
C GLN A 137 -13.43 -16.98 1.45
N TYR A 138 -13.05 -16.92 2.72
CA TYR A 138 -13.74 -16.10 3.72
C TYR A 138 -13.80 -14.64 3.28
N TRP A 139 -12.67 -14.04 2.91
CA TRP A 139 -12.64 -12.64 2.52
C TRP A 139 -13.25 -12.36 1.14
N LEU A 140 -13.22 -13.31 0.20
CA LEU A 140 -13.93 -13.17 -1.07
C LEU A 140 -15.45 -13.13 -0.86
N LYS A 141 -15.99 -13.94 0.04
CA LYS A 141 -17.42 -13.87 0.42
C LYS A 141 -17.79 -12.51 1.04
N GLU A 142 -16.88 -11.91 1.76
CA GLU A 142 -17.00 -10.55 2.31
C GLU A 142 -16.73 -9.44 1.27
N GLY A 143 -16.67 -9.77 -0.01
CA GLY A 143 -16.48 -8.83 -1.11
C GLY A 143 -15.08 -8.18 -1.19
N LYS A 144 -14.06 -8.82 -0.60
CA LYS A 144 -12.68 -8.32 -0.69
C LYS A 144 -11.93 -8.98 -1.84
N ASP A 145 -11.14 -8.16 -2.57
CA ASP A 145 -10.33 -8.67 -3.66
C ASP A 145 -9.14 -9.53 -3.18
N GLY A 146 -8.63 -10.36 -4.09
CA GLY A 146 -7.53 -11.27 -3.79
C GLY A 146 -6.22 -10.54 -3.47
N THR A 147 -5.98 -9.33 -3.99
CA THR A 147 -4.79 -8.52 -3.71
C THR A 147 -4.80 -8.07 -2.26
N THR A 148 -5.92 -7.51 -1.81
CA THR A 148 -6.13 -7.08 -0.41
C THR A 148 -5.96 -8.26 0.57
N THR A 149 -6.45 -9.44 0.18
CA THR A 149 -6.31 -10.66 0.97
C THR A 149 -4.86 -11.13 1.05
N ASN A 150 -4.13 -11.14 -0.07
CA ASN A 150 -2.71 -11.51 -0.12
C ASN A 150 -1.82 -10.55 0.68
N ASP A 151 -2.17 -9.27 0.71
CA ASP A 151 -1.45 -8.27 1.49
C ASP A 151 -1.60 -8.52 3.00
N ALA A 152 -2.77 -8.94 3.45
CA ALA A 152 -2.99 -9.32 4.83
C ALA A 152 -2.22 -10.61 5.21
N ILE A 153 -2.15 -11.60 4.30
CA ILE A 153 -1.31 -12.80 4.47
C ILE A 153 0.17 -12.41 4.64
N THR A 154 0.65 -11.44 3.85
CA THR A 154 2.03 -10.93 4.00
C THR A 154 2.25 -10.34 5.39
N THR A 155 1.33 -9.51 5.86
CA THR A 155 1.39 -8.90 7.20
C THR A 155 1.36 -9.97 8.29
N PHE A 156 0.54 -11.00 8.14
CA PHE A 156 0.46 -12.08 9.11
C PHE A 156 1.73 -12.94 9.14
N ASN A 157 2.35 -13.20 7.98
CA ASN A 157 3.66 -13.88 7.94
C ASN A 157 4.74 -13.07 8.67
N HIS A 158 4.76 -11.73 8.51
CA HIS A 158 5.68 -10.87 9.28
C HIS A 158 5.39 -10.89 10.79
N PHE A 159 4.11 -10.99 11.18
CA PHE A 159 3.76 -11.20 12.59
C PHE A 159 4.30 -12.52 13.12
N LEU A 160 4.20 -13.60 12.34
CA LEU A 160 4.76 -14.90 12.74
C LEU A 160 6.29 -14.87 12.84
N ASP A 161 6.97 -14.13 11.95
CA ASP A 161 8.42 -13.92 12.05
C ASP A 161 8.78 -13.17 13.31
N TRP A 162 8.07 -12.08 13.63
CA TRP A 162 8.25 -11.34 14.88
C TRP A 162 8.02 -12.21 16.12
N LEU A 163 7.04 -13.12 16.12
CA LEU A 163 6.83 -14.06 17.22
C LEU A 163 8.02 -15.04 17.41
N ILE A 164 8.72 -15.36 16.31
CA ILE A 164 9.93 -16.20 16.37
C ILE A 164 11.08 -15.38 16.96
N ASP A 165 11.24 -14.14 16.51
CA ASP A 165 12.28 -13.23 17.02
C ASP A 165 12.09 -12.94 18.52
N GLU A 166 10.85 -12.97 19.02
CA GLU A 166 10.49 -12.82 20.44
C GLU A 166 10.50 -14.16 21.23
N ASP A 167 11.00 -15.25 20.67
CA ASP A 167 11.04 -16.58 21.28
C ASP A 167 9.65 -17.13 21.73
N ILE A 168 8.53 -16.63 21.13
CA ILE A 168 7.17 -17.04 21.45
C ILE A 168 6.70 -18.20 20.58
N LEU A 169 7.18 -18.25 19.33
CA LEU A 169 6.89 -19.28 18.34
C LEU A 169 8.16 -19.97 17.90
N ASP A 170 8.17 -21.30 17.97
CA ASP A 170 9.28 -22.11 17.42
C ASP A 170 9.27 -22.00 15.86
N ALA A 171 10.44 -21.69 15.28
CA ALA A 171 10.61 -21.57 13.83
C ALA A 171 10.17 -22.82 13.07
N GLY A 172 10.42 -24.03 13.64
CA GLY A 172 10.01 -25.32 13.08
C GLY A 172 8.49 -25.54 13.07
N LYS A 173 7.74 -24.77 13.87
CA LYS A 173 6.27 -24.82 13.99
C LYS A 173 5.56 -23.69 13.27
N LYS A 174 6.29 -22.79 12.62
CA LYS A 174 5.70 -21.67 11.89
C LYS A 174 4.75 -22.16 10.79
N PRO A 175 3.47 -21.78 10.80
CA PRO A 175 2.58 -22.07 9.69
C PRO A 175 2.98 -21.24 8.46
N VAL A 176 3.16 -21.91 7.32
CA VAL A 176 3.46 -21.22 6.06
C VAL A 176 2.16 -20.88 5.35
N LEU A 177 1.81 -19.61 5.35
CA LEU A 177 0.64 -19.10 4.64
C LEU A 177 1.02 -18.73 3.21
N LYS A 178 0.46 -19.44 2.24
CA LYS A 178 0.70 -19.17 0.82
C LYS A 178 -0.28 -18.10 0.31
N LYS A 179 0.25 -17.17 -0.46
CA LYS A 179 -0.58 -16.24 -1.22
C LYS A 179 -1.35 -16.97 -2.30
N HIS A 180 -2.57 -16.55 -2.54
CA HIS A 180 -3.35 -17.04 -3.68
C HIS A 180 -2.82 -16.48 -5.00
N ARG A 181 -2.76 -17.34 -6.02
CA ARG A 181 -2.52 -16.88 -7.39
C ARG A 181 -3.75 -16.11 -7.85
N ILE A 182 -3.58 -14.80 -8.05
CA ILE A 182 -4.62 -13.96 -8.61
C ILE A 182 -4.45 -14.02 -10.12
N VAL A 183 -5.45 -14.57 -10.79
CA VAL A 183 -5.55 -14.46 -12.24
C VAL A 183 -6.04 -13.04 -12.52
N LYS A 184 -5.12 -12.17 -12.93
CA LYS A 184 -5.50 -10.84 -13.39
C LYS A 184 -6.17 -10.97 -14.75
N ASP A 185 -7.36 -10.42 -14.89
CA ASP A 185 -7.89 -10.17 -16.22
C ASP A 185 -7.04 -9.05 -16.83
N PHE A 186 -6.18 -9.41 -17.76
CA PHE A 186 -5.32 -8.46 -18.47
C PHE A 186 -6.12 -7.46 -19.33
N ARG A 187 -7.42 -7.72 -19.53
CA ARG A 187 -8.33 -6.83 -20.28
C ARG A 187 -8.80 -5.64 -19.45
N VAL A 188 -8.72 -5.74 -18.12
CA VAL A 188 -9.10 -4.65 -17.22
C VAL A 188 -7.83 -3.96 -16.72
N GLU A 189 -7.45 -2.91 -17.42
CA GLU A 189 -6.34 -2.07 -16.99
C GLU A 189 -6.74 -1.26 -15.76
N LYS A 190 -5.93 -1.37 -14.70
CA LYS A 190 -6.12 -0.54 -13.51
C LYS A 190 -5.59 0.86 -13.80
N ASN A 191 -6.46 1.86 -13.73
CA ASN A 191 -6.18 3.26 -14.09
C ASN A 191 -5.81 3.41 -15.58
N PRO A 192 -6.72 3.11 -16.52
CA PRO A 192 -6.45 3.20 -17.93
C PRO A 192 -6.01 4.63 -18.32
N ALA A 193 -5.22 4.73 -19.38
CA ALA A 193 -4.93 6.02 -19.99
C ALA A 193 -6.20 6.58 -20.66
N PHE A 194 -6.37 7.89 -20.65
CA PHE A 194 -7.42 8.51 -21.44
C PHE A 194 -7.16 8.31 -22.94
N THR A 195 -8.19 7.95 -23.69
CA THR A 195 -8.14 8.07 -25.15
C THR A 195 -8.10 9.54 -25.55
N GLY A 196 -7.60 9.85 -26.74
CA GLY A 196 -7.59 11.23 -27.23
C GLY A 196 -8.96 11.90 -27.20
N LYS A 197 -10.02 11.15 -27.59
CA LYS A 197 -11.40 11.60 -27.56
C LYS A 197 -11.91 11.86 -26.13
N ASP A 198 -11.64 10.93 -25.21
CA ASP A 198 -12.08 11.08 -23.83
C ASP A 198 -11.31 12.20 -23.12
N TRP A 199 -10.02 12.36 -23.42
CA TRP A 199 -9.23 13.47 -22.89
C TRP A 199 -9.72 14.83 -23.38
N ALA A 200 -10.06 14.95 -24.66
CA ALA A 200 -10.64 16.17 -25.22
C ALA A 200 -11.97 16.51 -24.51
N LYS A 201 -12.87 15.52 -24.38
CA LYS A 201 -14.14 15.67 -23.68
C LYS A 201 -13.94 16.02 -22.20
N PHE A 202 -13.06 15.30 -21.50
CA PHE A 202 -12.76 15.59 -20.09
C PHE A 202 -12.25 17.03 -19.91
N LYS A 203 -11.36 17.53 -20.78
CA LYS A 203 -10.85 18.90 -20.73
C LYS A 203 -11.94 19.95 -20.94
N GLU A 204 -12.85 19.73 -21.87
CA GLU A 204 -13.99 20.62 -22.11
C GLU A 204 -14.79 20.81 -20.81
N TYR A 205 -15.21 19.72 -20.20
CA TYR A 205 -15.95 19.75 -18.92
C TYR A 205 -15.10 20.23 -17.74
N LEU A 206 -13.79 20.00 -17.75
CA LEU A 206 -12.88 20.52 -16.75
C LEU A 206 -12.83 22.05 -16.75
N TYR A 207 -12.78 22.67 -17.93
CA TYR A 207 -12.80 24.12 -18.05
C TYR A 207 -14.19 24.71 -17.74
N ALA A 208 -15.27 24.04 -18.18
CA ALA A 208 -16.62 24.43 -17.76
C ALA A 208 -16.79 24.36 -16.25
N TYR A 209 -16.22 23.33 -15.61
CA TYR A 209 -16.22 23.18 -14.16
C TYR A 209 -15.42 24.27 -13.44
N GLU A 210 -14.34 24.80 -14.05
CA GLU A 210 -13.56 25.95 -13.53
C GLU A 210 -14.43 27.21 -13.47
N ILE A 211 -15.16 27.47 -14.54
CA ILE A 211 -16.05 28.67 -14.63
C ILE A 211 -17.19 28.53 -13.64
N GLY A 212 -17.76 27.34 -13.52
CA GLY A 212 -18.89 27.03 -12.68
C GLY A 212 -20.22 27.39 -13.34
N ASP A 213 -21.30 27.20 -12.61
CA ASP A 213 -22.64 27.51 -13.09
C ASP A 213 -23.05 28.89 -12.57
N GLU A 214 -23.30 29.84 -13.48
CA GLU A 214 -23.62 31.23 -13.18
C GLU A 214 -24.90 31.37 -12.30
N GLN A 215 -25.81 30.39 -12.32
CA GLN A 215 -27.00 30.40 -11.45
C GLN A 215 -26.66 30.44 -9.94
N TYR A 216 -25.45 30.01 -9.56
CA TYR A 216 -25.00 29.99 -8.17
C TYR A 216 -24.08 31.18 -7.80
N GLU A 217 -23.87 32.17 -8.69
CA GLU A 217 -22.98 33.31 -8.45
C GLU A 217 -23.35 34.15 -7.23
N ASN A 218 -24.60 34.11 -6.81
CA ASN A 218 -25.13 34.84 -5.65
C ASN A 218 -24.96 34.11 -4.32
N GLU A 219 -24.43 32.86 -4.31
CA GLU A 219 -24.14 32.15 -3.08
C GLU A 219 -22.90 32.75 -2.37
N ALA A 220 -23.00 33.00 -1.07
CA ALA A 220 -21.90 33.58 -0.24
C ALA A 220 -20.56 32.83 -0.38
N ASP A 221 -20.60 31.53 -0.72
CA ASP A 221 -19.43 30.68 -0.88
C ASP A 221 -18.98 30.52 -2.35
N TRP A 222 -19.68 31.14 -3.31
CA TRP A 222 -19.44 30.94 -4.72
C TRP A 222 -18.01 31.29 -5.15
N VAL A 223 -17.53 32.45 -4.74
CA VAL A 223 -16.19 32.95 -5.10
C VAL A 223 -15.10 32.04 -4.52
N GLU A 224 -15.31 31.53 -3.31
CA GLU A 224 -14.40 30.59 -2.68
C GLU A 224 -14.43 29.24 -3.38
N LYS A 225 -15.60 28.71 -3.68
CA LYS A 225 -15.76 27.45 -4.45
C LYS A 225 -15.08 27.56 -5.82
N LYS A 226 -15.23 28.69 -6.52
CA LYS A 226 -14.61 28.97 -7.82
C LYS A 226 -13.08 29.00 -7.70
N TRP A 227 -12.54 29.59 -6.64
CA TRP A 227 -11.10 29.61 -6.37
C TRP A 227 -10.53 28.19 -6.21
N TYR A 228 -11.17 27.31 -5.44
CA TYR A 228 -10.76 25.92 -5.28
C TYR A 228 -10.92 25.09 -6.56
N ARG A 229 -11.96 25.31 -7.33
CA ARG A 229 -12.13 24.66 -8.63
C ARG A 229 -11.01 25.02 -9.60
N ARG A 230 -10.61 26.28 -9.62
CA ARG A 230 -9.49 26.75 -10.44
C ARG A 230 -8.17 26.12 -10.00
N LEU A 231 -7.92 26.00 -8.70
CA LEU A 231 -6.75 25.32 -8.18
C LEU A 231 -6.76 23.83 -8.54
N PHE A 232 -7.92 23.20 -8.50
CA PHE A 232 -8.08 21.82 -8.96
C PHE A 232 -7.76 21.67 -10.46
N VAL A 233 -8.21 22.57 -11.30
CA VAL A 233 -7.86 22.57 -12.76
C VAL A 233 -6.35 22.70 -12.93
N CYS A 234 -5.70 23.59 -12.19
CA CYS A 234 -4.25 23.71 -12.18
C CYS A 234 -3.59 22.37 -11.80
N TRP A 235 -4.12 21.70 -10.77
CA TRP A 235 -3.63 20.39 -10.34
C TRP A 235 -3.77 19.32 -11.42
N VAL A 236 -4.93 19.23 -12.10
CA VAL A 236 -5.15 18.26 -13.19
C VAL A 236 -4.17 18.50 -14.33
N LEU A 237 -3.99 19.73 -14.77
CA LEU A 237 -3.07 20.07 -15.84
C LEU A 237 -1.62 19.79 -15.43
N TYR A 238 -1.23 20.17 -14.21
CA TYR A 238 0.09 19.85 -13.69
C TYR A 238 0.34 18.35 -13.66
N GLN A 239 -0.62 17.59 -13.12
CA GLN A 239 -0.56 16.14 -13.04
C GLN A 239 -0.44 15.48 -14.42
N PHE A 240 -1.20 15.98 -15.41
CA PHE A 240 -1.12 15.51 -16.79
C PHE A 240 0.24 15.81 -17.42
N PHE A 241 0.77 17.02 -17.28
CA PHE A 241 2.03 17.40 -17.91
C PHE A 241 3.28 16.93 -17.17
N SER A 242 3.20 16.65 -15.90
CA SER A 242 4.32 16.12 -15.11
C SER A 242 4.36 14.60 -15.09
N GLY A 243 3.22 13.94 -15.25
CA GLY A 243 3.10 12.50 -15.07
C GLY A 243 3.45 12.02 -13.65
N ASN A 244 3.55 12.89 -12.66
CA ASN A 244 3.85 12.53 -11.26
C ASN A 244 2.81 11.57 -10.68
N ARG A 245 3.15 10.90 -9.58
CA ARG A 245 2.11 10.24 -8.76
C ARG A 245 1.28 11.33 -8.07
N PRO A 246 -0.05 11.18 -7.93
CA PRO A 246 -0.92 12.22 -7.36
C PRO A 246 -0.44 12.77 -6.00
N HIS A 247 0.10 11.93 -5.13
CA HIS A 247 0.64 12.37 -3.85
C HIS A 247 1.98 13.13 -3.97
N GLU A 248 2.82 12.81 -4.96
CA GLU A 248 4.04 13.57 -5.23
C GLU A 248 3.70 15.00 -5.64
N THR A 249 2.71 15.16 -6.52
CA THR A 249 2.23 16.50 -6.94
C THR A 249 1.67 17.30 -5.77
N THR A 250 0.85 16.69 -4.92
CA THR A 250 0.30 17.41 -3.75
C THR A 250 1.35 17.74 -2.69
N GLY A 251 2.47 17.05 -2.68
CA GLY A 251 3.57 17.27 -1.74
C GLY A 251 4.57 18.35 -2.16
N LEU A 252 4.46 18.92 -3.38
CA LEU A 252 5.35 19.95 -3.87
C LEU A 252 5.15 21.29 -3.14
N THR A 253 6.26 22.01 -2.97
CA THR A 253 6.30 23.39 -2.49
C THR A 253 6.79 24.34 -3.59
N PHE A 254 6.73 25.64 -3.35
CA PHE A 254 7.27 26.62 -4.29
C PHE A 254 8.78 26.46 -4.50
N GLY A 255 9.54 26.10 -3.47
CA GLY A 255 10.98 25.81 -3.57
C GLY A 255 11.34 24.54 -4.36
N ASP A 256 10.37 23.63 -4.57
CA ASP A 256 10.61 22.41 -5.35
C ASP A 256 10.47 22.62 -6.86
N VAL A 257 10.07 23.80 -7.33
CA VAL A 257 9.79 24.07 -8.75
C VAL A 257 10.44 25.35 -9.22
N THR A 258 11.02 25.31 -10.43
CA THR A 258 11.56 26.48 -11.10
C THR A 258 11.14 26.48 -12.57
N THR A 259 11.19 27.66 -13.21
CA THR A 259 10.94 27.79 -14.65
C THR A 259 12.13 28.44 -15.34
N GLN A 260 12.42 27.97 -16.56
CA GLN A 260 13.48 28.52 -17.40
C GLN A 260 12.95 28.74 -18.81
N GLU A 261 13.25 29.91 -19.38
CA GLU A 261 12.99 30.14 -20.80
C GLU A 261 13.95 29.31 -21.65
N TYR A 262 13.45 28.82 -22.77
CA TYR A 262 14.26 28.19 -23.81
C TYR A 262 13.66 28.47 -25.18
N THR A 263 14.47 28.37 -26.21
CA THR A 263 14.05 28.58 -27.58
C THR A 263 13.79 27.26 -28.27
N LEU A 264 12.59 27.11 -28.81
CA LEU A 264 12.19 25.94 -29.61
C LEU A 264 12.95 25.93 -30.97
N PRO A 265 13.05 24.78 -31.65
CA PRO A 265 13.66 24.68 -32.96
C PRO A 265 13.09 25.64 -34.03
N ASN A 266 11.82 26.02 -33.85
CA ASN A 266 11.13 27.00 -34.70
C ASN A 266 11.38 28.48 -34.33
N GLY A 267 12.34 28.75 -33.42
CA GLY A 267 12.68 30.08 -32.94
C GLY A 267 11.73 30.69 -31.91
N LYS A 268 10.62 30.03 -31.55
CA LYS A 268 9.67 30.53 -30.53
C LYS A 268 10.21 30.28 -29.11
N LYS A 269 10.01 31.26 -28.24
CA LYS A 269 10.29 31.10 -26.79
C LYS A 269 9.22 30.22 -26.14
N SER A 270 9.66 29.39 -25.22
CA SER A 270 8.81 28.56 -24.39
C SER A 270 9.38 28.44 -22.98
N LEU A 271 8.62 27.87 -22.04
CA LEU A 271 9.03 27.66 -20.67
C LEU A 271 9.18 26.16 -20.38
N ARG A 272 10.36 25.74 -19.93
CA ARG A 272 10.48 24.45 -19.26
C ARG A 272 10.37 24.65 -17.76
N GLY A 273 9.69 23.73 -17.09
CA GLY A 273 9.68 23.60 -15.67
C GLY A 273 10.68 22.55 -15.21
N ILE A 274 11.35 22.81 -14.13
CA ILE A 274 12.17 21.82 -13.43
C ILE A 274 11.54 21.63 -12.07
N GLN A 275 11.31 20.38 -11.69
CA GLN A 275 10.76 20.03 -10.40
C GLN A 275 11.67 19.05 -9.67
N TYR A 276 11.82 19.24 -8.36
CA TYR A 276 12.50 18.33 -7.46
C TYR A 276 11.49 17.50 -6.67
N ILE A 277 11.52 16.20 -6.87
CA ILE A 277 10.66 15.26 -6.15
C ILE A 277 11.51 14.59 -5.07
N GLY A 278 11.48 15.13 -3.85
CA GLY A 278 12.31 14.67 -2.74
C GLY A 278 11.53 14.15 -1.54
N ARG A 279 10.25 14.54 -1.44
CA ARG A 279 9.44 14.26 -0.26
C ARG A 279 8.54 13.07 -0.50
N ASP A 280 8.49 12.17 0.48
CA ASP A 280 7.54 11.04 0.53
C ASP A 280 7.49 10.15 -0.72
N THR A 281 8.64 10.02 -1.41
CA THR A 281 8.76 9.23 -2.62
C THR A 281 8.88 7.74 -2.32
N LYS A 282 8.30 6.91 -3.18
CA LYS A 282 8.46 5.45 -3.12
C LYS A 282 9.79 4.97 -3.70
N THR A 283 10.37 5.76 -4.62
CA THR A 283 11.48 5.34 -5.48
C THR A 283 12.72 6.23 -5.36
N GLY A 284 12.84 6.98 -4.26
CA GLY A 284 13.94 7.92 -4.04
C GLY A 284 13.69 9.30 -4.66
N THR A 285 14.64 10.20 -4.46
CA THR A 285 14.61 11.58 -4.97
C THR A 285 14.91 11.64 -6.46
N ARG A 286 14.33 12.60 -7.16
CA ARG A 286 14.63 12.86 -8.57
C ARG A 286 14.36 14.29 -8.96
N THR A 287 15.09 14.77 -9.95
CA THR A 287 14.74 15.97 -10.70
C THR A 287 14.05 15.55 -11.99
N SER A 288 12.95 16.21 -12.33
CA SER A 288 12.23 15.93 -13.57
C SER A 288 11.86 17.22 -14.30
N VAL A 289 11.73 17.11 -15.62
CA VAL A 289 11.40 18.22 -16.52
C VAL A 289 9.93 18.13 -16.91
N ILE A 290 9.24 19.26 -16.87
CA ILE A 290 7.81 19.39 -17.19
C ILE A 290 7.55 20.62 -18.06
N ASN A 291 6.32 20.81 -18.49
CA ASN A 291 5.89 22.05 -19.12
C ASN A 291 5.84 23.19 -18.09
N GLY A 292 6.67 24.22 -18.25
CA GLY A 292 6.79 25.33 -17.31
C GLY A 292 5.54 26.20 -17.20
N HIS A 293 4.71 26.26 -18.25
CA HIS A 293 3.44 27.01 -18.22
C HIS A 293 2.47 26.49 -17.16
N CYS A 294 2.56 25.20 -16.78
CA CYS A 294 1.75 24.64 -15.69
C CYS A 294 2.16 25.24 -14.33
N ILE A 295 3.46 25.43 -14.10
CA ILE A 295 3.96 26.06 -12.88
C ILE A 295 3.51 27.52 -12.83
N THR A 296 3.73 28.28 -13.92
CA THR A 296 3.34 29.69 -14.01
C THR A 296 1.83 29.87 -13.77
N ARG A 297 0.99 28.99 -14.31
CA ARG A 297 -0.47 29.04 -14.09
C ARG A 297 -0.84 28.93 -12.62
N ILE A 298 -0.19 28.04 -11.86
CA ILE A 298 -0.44 27.87 -10.43
C ILE A 298 0.02 29.10 -9.66
N ILE A 299 1.24 29.55 -9.92
CA ILE A 299 1.82 30.73 -9.28
C ILE A 299 0.92 31.94 -9.49
N ASN A 300 0.47 32.17 -10.74
CA ASN A 300 -0.43 33.27 -11.08
C ASN A 300 -1.79 33.13 -10.38
N HIS A 301 -2.31 31.92 -10.22
CA HIS A 301 -3.56 31.71 -9.50
C HIS A 301 -3.43 32.03 -8.01
N ILE A 302 -2.36 31.59 -7.36
CA ILE A 302 -2.15 31.82 -5.91
C ILE A 302 -1.79 33.29 -5.65
N ASN A 303 -0.91 33.89 -6.46
CA ASN A 303 -0.43 35.26 -6.28
C ASN A 303 -1.34 36.34 -6.89
N GLY A 304 -2.14 35.96 -7.91
CA GLY A 304 -2.84 36.89 -8.78
C GLY A 304 -4.12 37.54 -8.22
N GLY A 305 -4.56 37.20 -7.03
CA GLY A 305 -5.78 37.78 -6.45
C GLY A 305 -6.00 37.38 -5.00
N GLY A 306 -5.25 36.40 -4.54
CA GLY A 306 -5.43 35.84 -3.20
C GLY A 306 -6.69 34.98 -3.08
N HIS A 307 -6.86 34.39 -1.93
CA HIS A 307 -8.08 33.66 -1.59
C HIS A 307 -9.17 34.63 -1.13
N PRO A 308 -10.44 34.49 -1.55
CA PRO A 308 -11.50 35.46 -1.25
C PRO A 308 -11.69 35.81 0.20
N LYS A 309 -11.48 34.86 1.11
CA LYS A 309 -11.63 35.07 2.56
C LYS A 309 -10.30 35.31 3.31
N SER A 310 -9.19 34.76 2.80
CA SER A 310 -7.89 34.82 3.47
C SER A 310 -6.94 35.88 2.88
N GLY A 311 -7.36 36.55 1.80
CA GLY A 311 -6.56 37.59 1.16
C GLY A 311 -5.34 37.05 0.40
N LYS A 312 -4.38 37.94 0.18
CA LYS A 312 -3.13 37.67 -0.53
C LYS A 312 -2.21 36.80 0.30
N TYR A 313 -1.75 35.70 -0.23
CA TYR A 313 -0.81 34.80 0.43
C TYR A 313 0.63 35.27 0.16
N ILE A 314 1.44 35.33 1.21
CA ILE A 314 2.90 35.52 1.07
C ILE A 314 3.48 34.09 0.89
N THR A 315 4.00 33.83 -0.28
CA THR A 315 4.62 32.53 -0.60
C THR A 315 6.12 32.58 -0.32
N ASN A 316 6.63 31.50 0.24
CA ASN A 316 8.05 31.21 0.39
C ASN A 316 8.33 29.80 -0.12
N ASP A 317 9.59 29.38 -0.10
CA ASP A 317 10.01 28.07 -0.63
C ASP A 317 9.31 26.88 0.05
N GLU A 318 8.90 27.01 1.31
CA GLU A 318 8.21 25.97 2.07
C GLU A 318 6.69 25.96 1.85
N THR A 319 6.15 26.99 1.23
CA THR A 319 4.71 27.09 0.96
C THR A 319 4.29 25.99 -0.01
N PRO A 320 3.25 25.18 0.32
CA PRO A 320 2.74 24.19 -0.61
C PRO A 320 2.29 24.79 -1.94
N LEU A 321 2.68 24.15 -3.05
CA LEU A 321 2.27 24.58 -4.39
C LEU A 321 0.74 24.49 -4.59
N PHE A 322 0.10 23.51 -3.93
CA PHE A 322 -1.35 23.32 -3.91
C PHE A 322 -1.90 23.64 -2.50
N LEU A 323 -1.76 24.88 -2.13
CA LEU A 323 -2.05 25.40 -0.81
C LEU A 323 -3.55 25.41 -0.48
N ASN A 324 -3.90 24.96 0.72
CA ASN A 324 -5.17 25.28 1.35
C ASN A 324 -4.98 26.56 2.21
N PRO A 325 -5.56 27.68 1.80
CA PRO A 325 -5.31 28.98 2.48
C PRO A 325 -5.84 29.04 3.91
N HIS A 326 -6.80 28.20 4.30
CA HIS A 326 -7.30 28.17 5.68
C HIS A 326 -6.36 27.44 6.64
N THR A 327 -5.63 26.44 6.16
CA THR A 327 -4.79 25.59 7.01
C THR A 327 -3.30 25.82 6.84
N GLY A 328 -2.89 26.56 5.80
CA GLY A 328 -1.49 26.71 5.42
C GLY A 328 -0.83 25.40 4.91
N LYS A 329 -1.59 24.34 4.73
CA LYS A 329 -1.09 23.02 4.31
C LYS A 329 -1.53 22.70 2.88
N SER A 330 -0.94 21.67 2.28
CA SER A 330 -1.40 21.12 1.00
C SER A 330 -2.86 20.67 1.09
N ILE A 331 -3.62 20.88 -0.01
CA ILE A 331 -4.97 20.32 -0.14
C ILE A 331 -4.87 18.78 -0.10
N HIS A 332 -5.77 18.19 0.66
CA HIS A 332 -5.78 16.73 0.80
C HIS A 332 -6.13 16.03 -0.51
N SER A 333 -5.45 14.93 -0.82
CA SER A 333 -5.63 14.17 -2.08
C SER A 333 -7.06 13.68 -2.33
N GLU A 334 -7.84 13.43 -1.26
CA GLU A 334 -9.25 13.02 -1.37
C GLU A 334 -10.13 14.16 -1.91
N THR A 335 -9.80 15.42 -1.60
CA THR A 335 -10.50 16.57 -2.16
C THR A 335 -10.35 16.61 -3.69
N TYR A 336 -9.13 16.41 -4.18
CA TYR A 336 -8.88 16.34 -5.62
C TYR A 336 -9.54 15.12 -6.28
N ARG A 337 -9.56 13.98 -5.59
CA ARG A 337 -10.28 12.79 -6.07
C ARG A 337 -11.78 13.06 -6.18
N TRP A 338 -12.37 13.77 -5.25
CA TRP A 338 -13.78 14.15 -5.28
C TRP A 338 -14.09 15.07 -6.46
N HIS A 339 -13.32 16.13 -6.67
CA HIS A 339 -13.46 17.03 -7.82
C HIS A 339 -13.29 16.28 -9.16
N PHE A 340 -12.28 15.41 -9.25
CA PHE A 340 -12.02 14.59 -10.44
C PHE A 340 -13.22 13.70 -10.78
N LYS A 341 -13.81 13.06 -9.77
CA LYS A 341 -14.99 12.22 -9.91
C LYS A 341 -16.22 13.02 -10.38
N ASN A 342 -16.36 14.26 -9.92
CA ASN A 342 -17.44 15.14 -10.38
C ASN A 342 -17.29 15.51 -11.86
N VAL A 343 -16.09 15.85 -12.31
CA VAL A 343 -15.83 16.16 -13.73
C VAL A 343 -16.06 14.92 -14.60
N LEU A 344 -15.65 13.72 -14.15
CA LEU A 344 -15.96 12.46 -14.85
C LEU A 344 -17.46 12.23 -14.99
N LYS A 345 -18.25 12.50 -13.96
CA LYS A 345 -19.71 12.39 -14.02
C LYS A 345 -20.31 13.40 -15.02
N LEU A 346 -19.92 14.66 -14.95
CA LEU A 346 -20.39 15.71 -15.84
C LEU A 346 -20.08 15.38 -17.32
N SER A 347 -18.90 14.82 -17.56
CA SER A 347 -18.48 14.42 -18.92
C SER A 347 -19.03 13.05 -19.36
N GLY A 348 -19.76 12.31 -18.50
CA GLY A 348 -20.27 10.96 -18.81
C GLY A 348 -19.16 9.91 -18.95
N LEU A 349 -18.00 10.12 -18.30
CA LEU A 349 -16.85 9.23 -18.35
C LEU A 349 -16.67 8.41 -17.04
N ASP A 350 -17.58 8.53 -16.10
CA ASP A 350 -17.49 7.93 -14.75
C ASP A 350 -17.46 6.40 -14.75
N LYS A 351 -17.99 5.75 -15.80
CA LYS A 351 -18.00 4.29 -15.95
C LYS A 351 -16.77 3.71 -16.64
N LYS A 352 -15.84 4.54 -17.13
CA LYS A 352 -14.64 4.11 -17.87
C LYS A 352 -13.45 3.73 -16.99
N GLY A 353 -13.59 3.76 -15.66
CA GLY A 353 -12.52 3.38 -14.73
C GLY A 353 -11.41 4.41 -14.58
N TYR A 354 -11.57 5.62 -15.10
CA TYR A 354 -10.59 6.68 -14.94
C TYR A 354 -10.46 7.14 -13.50
N THR A 355 -9.23 7.42 -13.09
CA THR A 355 -8.87 7.91 -11.78
C THR A 355 -7.83 9.04 -11.91
N PRO A 356 -7.50 9.78 -10.86
CA PRO A 356 -6.35 10.69 -10.90
C PRO A 356 -5.04 10.06 -11.39
N TYR A 357 -4.86 8.76 -11.15
CA TYR A 357 -3.71 8.01 -11.65
C TYR A 357 -3.73 7.84 -13.18
N SER A 358 -4.92 7.87 -13.80
CA SER A 358 -5.07 7.81 -15.25
C SER A 358 -4.41 8.99 -15.97
N LEU A 359 -4.26 10.15 -15.30
CA LEU A 359 -3.50 11.29 -15.84
C LEU A 359 -2.01 10.92 -16.04
N ARG A 360 -1.42 10.18 -15.10
CA ARG A 360 -0.06 9.67 -15.25
C ARG A 360 0.04 8.61 -16.35
N SER A 361 -0.91 7.68 -16.40
CA SER A 361 -0.97 6.70 -17.49
C SER A 361 -1.06 7.39 -18.85
N THR A 362 -1.92 8.41 -18.96
CA THR A 362 -2.08 9.20 -20.19
C THR A 362 -0.79 9.95 -20.56
N HIS A 363 -0.10 10.55 -19.58
CA HIS A 363 1.20 11.21 -19.83
C HIS A 363 2.24 10.24 -20.40
N ILE A 364 2.37 9.07 -19.80
CA ILE A 364 3.33 8.05 -20.25
C ILE A 364 2.99 7.61 -21.67
N THR A 365 1.72 7.25 -21.90
CA THR A 365 1.22 6.90 -23.25
C THR A 365 1.56 7.97 -24.27
N TYR A 366 1.28 9.22 -23.94
CA TYR A 366 1.50 10.36 -24.82
C TYR A 366 2.98 10.58 -25.12
N MET A 367 3.88 10.44 -24.13
CA MET A 367 5.31 10.57 -24.31
C MET A 367 5.86 9.46 -25.23
N LEU A 368 5.41 8.21 -25.02
CA LEU A 368 5.81 7.07 -25.85
C LEU A 368 5.28 7.19 -27.28
N LEU A 369 4.03 7.62 -27.47
CA LEU A 369 3.46 7.87 -28.80
C LEU A 369 4.19 8.98 -29.56
N ARG A 370 4.82 9.92 -28.86
CA ARG A 370 5.70 10.94 -29.46
C ARG A 370 7.11 10.47 -29.74
N GLY A 371 7.43 9.21 -29.50
CA GLY A 371 8.76 8.64 -29.75
C GLY A 371 9.78 8.94 -28.65
N THR A 372 9.33 9.40 -27.46
CA THR A 372 10.26 9.55 -26.33
C THR A 372 10.72 8.17 -25.87
N ASP A 373 12.03 8.02 -25.68
CA ASP A 373 12.63 6.75 -25.25
C ASP A 373 12.12 6.32 -23.89
N VAL A 374 11.84 5.02 -23.73
CA VAL A 374 11.29 4.44 -22.49
C VAL A 374 12.19 4.68 -21.27
N TYR A 375 13.52 4.72 -21.46
CA TYR A 375 14.46 5.00 -20.37
C TYR A 375 14.39 6.46 -19.93
N ASP A 376 14.18 7.40 -20.87
CA ASP A 376 14.03 8.82 -20.56
C ASP A 376 12.70 9.07 -19.83
N VAL A 377 11.61 8.46 -20.28
CA VAL A 377 10.32 8.49 -19.58
C VAL A 377 10.45 7.90 -18.18
N SER A 378 11.12 6.76 -18.07
CA SER A 378 11.39 6.06 -16.81
C SER A 378 12.15 6.93 -15.81
N ARG A 379 13.25 7.55 -16.25
CA ARG A 379 14.11 8.45 -15.46
C ARG A 379 13.33 9.68 -14.99
N ASN A 380 12.60 10.33 -15.88
CA ASN A 380 11.81 11.52 -15.58
C ASN A 380 10.69 11.23 -14.55
N LEU A 381 10.08 10.05 -14.63
CA LEU A 381 8.92 9.69 -13.79
C LEU A 381 9.27 8.86 -12.55
N GLY A 382 10.50 8.35 -12.44
CA GLY A 382 10.92 7.48 -11.34
C GLY A 382 10.15 6.15 -11.31
N ASN A 383 9.96 5.53 -12.48
CA ASN A 383 9.51 4.15 -12.64
C ASN A 383 10.64 3.30 -13.18
N SER A 384 10.58 1.97 -13.04
CA SER A 384 11.49 1.14 -13.81
C SER A 384 11.02 1.01 -15.27
N PRO A 385 11.95 0.91 -16.23
CA PRO A 385 11.60 0.69 -17.65
C PRO A 385 10.72 -0.55 -17.85
N GLU A 386 10.95 -1.61 -17.07
CA GLU A 386 10.16 -2.85 -17.14
C GLU A 386 8.70 -2.64 -16.76
N ILE A 387 8.43 -1.76 -15.76
CA ILE A 387 7.06 -1.41 -15.38
C ILE A 387 6.39 -0.64 -16.52
N ILE A 388 7.09 0.30 -17.15
CA ILE A 388 6.56 1.05 -18.27
C ILE A 388 6.30 0.09 -19.44
N ARG A 389 7.27 -0.71 -19.85
CA ARG A 389 7.11 -1.71 -20.92
C ARG A 389 5.92 -2.62 -20.67
N ARG A 390 5.82 -3.23 -19.49
CA ARG A 390 4.74 -4.16 -19.15
C ARG A 390 3.34 -3.57 -19.31
N HIS A 391 3.19 -2.28 -19.02
CA HIS A 391 1.90 -1.60 -19.14
C HIS A 391 1.64 -1.01 -20.52
N TYR A 392 2.70 -0.84 -21.35
CA TYR A 392 2.63 -0.11 -22.61
C TYR A 392 3.16 -0.89 -23.81
N ASP A 393 3.45 -2.20 -23.67
CA ASP A 393 3.92 -3.06 -24.78
C ASP A 393 2.98 -3.00 -26.01
N GLY A 394 1.67 -2.90 -25.79
CA GLY A 394 0.70 -2.76 -26.86
C GLY A 394 0.86 -1.44 -27.66
N ILE A 395 1.28 -0.36 -26.98
CA ILE A 395 1.52 0.93 -27.60
C ILE A 395 2.81 0.92 -28.44
N GLU A 396 3.83 0.25 -27.95
CA GLU A 396 5.10 0.11 -28.71
C GLU A 396 4.87 -0.60 -30.06
N ASN A 397 4.00 -1.60 -30.09
CA ASN A 397 3.59 -2.26 -31.33
C ASN A 397 2.79 -1.34 -32.24
N ILE A 398 1.94 -0.48 -31.71
CA ILE A 398 1.21 0.54 -32.49
C ILE A 398 2.20 1.56 -33.06
N MET A 399 3.16 2.03 -32.28
CA MET A 399 4.20 2.95 -32.74
C MET A 399 5.08 2.37 -33.84
N LYS A 400 5.33 1.07 -33.81
CA LYS A 400 6.06 0.33 -34.85
C LYS A 400 5.17 -0.17 -35.98
N SER A 401 3.88 0.14 -35.96
CA SER A 401 2.91 -0.37 -36.94
C SER A 401 3.28 0.02 -38.37
N ASP A 402 3.85 1.21 -38.61
CA ASP A 402 4.32 1.66 -39.92
C ASP A 402 5.42 0.74 -40.48
N GLU A 403 6.34 0.29 -39.63
CA GLU A 403 7.39 -0.66 -40.00
C GLU A 403 6.83 -2.07 -40.21
N LEU A 404 5.95 -2.50 -39.31
CA LEU A 404 5.32 -3.83 -39.35
C LEU A 404 4.36 -3.97 -40.52
N LEU A 405 3.60 -2.92 -40.83
CA LEU A 405 2.58 -2.93 -41.86
C LEU A 405 2.99 -2.20 -43.14
N LYS A 406 4.20 -1.61 -43.17
CA LYS A 406 4.72 -0.79 -44.28
C LYS A 406 3.82 0.42 -44.58
N LEU A 407 3.20 0.99 -43.56
CA LEU A 407 2.37 2.18 -43.66
C LEU A 407 3.22 3.46 -43.66
N ASN A 408 2.59 4.58 -44.01
CA ASN A 408 3.25 5.88 -43.98
C ASN A 408 3.60 6.29 -42.55
N LYS A 409 4.89 6.55 -42.27
CA LYS A 409 5.43 6.88 -40.93
C LYS A 409 4.92 8.21 -40.34
N ASN A 410 4.18 8.99 -41.10
CA ASN A 410 3.63 10.28 -40.66
C ASN A 410 2.30 10.17 -39.91
N TYR A 411 1.72 8.97 -39.82
CA TYR A 411 0.40 8.77 -39.26
C TYR A 411 0.41 7.69 -38.17
N TYR A 412 -0.36 7.93 -37.12
CA TYR A 412 -0.64 6.94 -36.09
C TYR A 412 -2.14 6.73 -35.93
N MET A 413 -2.50 5.52 -35.59
CA MET A 413 -3.84 5.18 -35.14
C MET A 413 -3.97 5.50 -33.65
N VAL A 414 -4.74 6.52 -33.33
CA VAL A 414 -5.12 6.86 -31.96
C VAL A 414 -6.64 6.91 -31.94
N ASP A 415 -7.26 6.02 -31.17
CA ASP A 415 -8.71 5.99 -30.98
C ASP A 415 -9.50 5.90 -32.32
N GLU A 416 -9.12 4.92 -33.17
CA GLU A 416 -9.70 4.67 -34.51
C GLU A 416 -9.49 5.76 -35.56
N ARG A 417 -8.64 6.72 -35.30
CA ARG A 417 -8.29 7.78 -36.24
C ARG A 417 -6.82 7.81 -36.56
N LEU A 418 -6.51 8.04 -37.81
CA LEU A 418 -5.15 8.40 -38.24
C LEU A 418 -4.88 9.86 -37.85
N VAL A 419 -3.86 10.09 -37.04
CA VAL A 419 -3.43 11.43 -36.60
C VAL A 419 -2.12 11.76 -37.28
N ASP A 420 -2.09 12.84 -38.02
CA ASP A 420 -0.86 13.35 -38.64
C ASP A 420 0.03 14.00 -37.59
N LEU A 421 1.21 13.43 -37.38
CA LEU A 421 2.18 13.91 -36.40
C LEU A 421 2.78 15.27 -36.72
N LYS A 422 2.71 15.72 -37.98
CA LYS A 422 3.25 17.03 -38.36
C LYS A 422 2.37 18.18 -37.88
N ASN A 423 1.10 17.89 -37.54
CA ASN A 423 0.10 18.87 -37.14
C ASN A 423 -0.23 18.84 -35.64
N THR A 424 0.45 18.03 -34.84
CA THR A 424 0.38 18.00 -33.38
C THR A 424 1.66 18.50 -32.76
#